data_ef0f07c8383f2995872a32d3d5a42f3b
#
_entry.id   ef0f07c8383f2995872a32d3d5a42f3b
#
_cell.length_a   1.000
_cell.length_b   1.000
_cell.length_c   1.000
_cell.angle_alpha   90.00
_cell.angle_beta   90.00
_cell.angle_gamma   90.00
#
_symmetry.space_group_name_H-M   'P 1'
#
loop_
_entity.id
_entity.type
_entity.pdbx_description
1 polymer ?
#
loop_
_entity_poly.entity_id
_entity_poly.type
_entity_poly.pdbx_seq_one_letter_code
_entity_poly.pdbx_strand_id
1 'polypeptide(L)'
;MWARIMGSQLVEIINQPKAMTINNVQYPKSIFTRSWTDEERKALGIVPYVYEGSKIENMFYTSSDSAPVVETDRVVVTRTNTARDIDDIKATMKKHVSNVLSGYLTQTDWIVIREQDNGTAKPADLAKWRTDLRAKAVALETAIDDKSDVAGLEAMTVFTEEMKDAGKLASEFDEWPVNPREEVI
;
A
#
# COMPACT_ATOMS: atom_id res chain seq x y z
N MET A 1 -18.08 13.90 -7.67
CA MET A 1 -19.15 13.60 -6.72
C MET A 1 -19.75 14.91 -6.28
N TRP A 2 -21.03 14.94 -5.88
CA TRP A 2 -21.74 16.16 -5.53
C TRP A 2 -22.40 16.03 -4.15
N ALA A 3 -22.69 17.14 -3.53
CA ALA A 3 -23.47 17.22 -2.29
C ALA A 3 -24.61 18.21 -2.47
N ARG A 4 -25.76 17.92 -1.85
CA ARG A 4 -26.81 18.89 -1.65
C ARG A 4 -26.70 19.47 -0.25
N ILE A 5 -26.70 20.80 -0.18
CA ILE A 5 -26.63 21.57 1.07
C ILE A 5 -27.84 22.47 1.24
N MET A 6 -28.20 22.75 2.48
CA MET A 6 -29.17 23.77 2.87
C MET A 6 -28.54 24.67 3.95
N GLY A 7 -28.10 25.86 3.57
CA GLY A 7 -27.26 26.69 4.42
C GLY A 7 -25.94 25.95 4.73
N SER A 8 -25.63 25.77 6.00
CA SER A 8 -24.43 25.06 6.45
C SER A 8 -24.67 23.55 6.70
N GLN A 9 -25.82 23.00 6.32
CA GLN A 9 -26.14 21.61 6.56
C GLN A 9 -25.98 20.77 5.28
N LEU A 10 -25.28 19.64 5.40
CA LEU A 10 -25.25 18.60 4.37
C LEU A 10 -26.58 17.82 4.43
N VAL A 11 -27.33 17.85 3.34
CA VAL A 11 -28.63 17.15 3.21
C VAL A 11 -28.44 15.79 2.58
N GLU A 12 -27.62 15.70 1.52
CA GLU A 12 -27.47 14.48 0.74
C GLU A 12 -26.12 14.45 0.01
N ILE A 13 -25.51 13.26 -0.08
CA ILE A 13 -24.35 12.97 -0.92
C ILE A 13 -24.83 12.33 -2.21
N ILE A 14 -24.45 12.91 -3.35
CA ILE A 14 -24.89 12.50 -4.68
C ILE A 14 -23.71 11.83 -5.41
N ASN A 15 -23.67 10.51 -5.33
CA ASN A 15 -22.58 9.72 -5.93
C ASN A 15 -22.69 9.60 -7.45
N GLN A 16 -23.93 9.65 -7.98
CA GLN A 16 -24.19 9.53 -9.40
C GLN A 16 -25.28 10.54 -9.83
N PRO A 17 -25.20 11.06 -11.08
CA PRO A 17 -26.22 11.91 -11.63
C PRO A 17 -27.61 11.25 -11.59
N LYS A 18 -28.57 11.94 -10.99
CA LYS A 18 -29.97 11.49 -10.86
C LYS A 18 -30.92 12.66 -11.03
N ALA A 19 -32.17 12.37 -11.40
CA ALA A 19 -33.24 13.37 -11.31
C ALA A 19 -33.57 13.61 -9.83
N MET A 20 -33.85 14.86 -9.47
CA MET A 20 -34.17 15.21 -8.08
C MET A 20 -35.17 16.35 -7.99
N THR A 21 -35.90 16.38 -6.90
CA THR A 21 -36.87 17.45 -6.59
C THR A 21 -36.24 18.40 -5.59
N ILE A 22 -36.16 19.67 -5.94
CA ILE A 22 -35.62 20.73 -5.07
C ILE A 22 -36.66 21.86 -5.01
N ASN A 23 -37.10 22.21 -3.80
CA ASN A 23 -38.13 23.25 -3.58
C ASN A 23 -39.40 23.01 -4.41
N ASN A 24 -39.90 21.78 -4.47
CA ASN A 24 -41.07 21.31 -5.23
C ASN A 24 -40.88 21.45 -6.77
N VAL A 25 -39.70 21.73 -7.29
CA VAL A 25 -39.38 21.74 -8.72
C VAL A 25 -38.60 20.47 -9.04
N GLN A 26 -39.03 19.78 -10.10
CA GLN A 26 -38.37 18.57 -10.57
C GLN A 26 -37.25 18.91 -11.57
N TYR A 27 -36.05 18.48 -11.27
CA TYR A 27 -34.86 18.68 -12.10
C TYR A 27 -34.41 17.36 -12.73
N PRO A 28 -34.08 17.32 -14.01
CA PRO A 28 -33.59 16.12 -14.68
C PRO A 28 -32.13 15.83 -14.27
N LYS A 29 -31.65 14.61 -14.52
CA LYS A 29 -30.26 14.21 -14.27
C LYS A 29 -29.22 15.07 -15.03
N SER A 30 -29.63 15.77 -16.07
CA SER A 30 -28.76 16.65 -16.87
C SER A 30 -28.23 17.86 -16.11
N ILE A 31 -28.77 18.19 -14.93
CA ILE A 31 -28.20 19.23 -14.06
C ILE A 31 -26.74 18.91 -13.65
N PHE A 32 -26.32 17.65 -13.70
CA PHE A 32 -24.97 17.20 -13.40
C PHE A 32 -24.07 17.10 -14.64
N THR A 33 -24.55 17.52 -15.80
CA THR A 33 -23.77 17.51 -17.04
C THR A 33 -23.14 18.88 -17.32
N ARG A 34 -22.33 18.98 -18.38
CA ARG A 34 -21.67 20.22 -18.78
C ARG A 34 -22.63 21.35 -19.23
N SER A 35 -23.91 21.04 -19.45
CA SER A 35 -24.91 22.05 -19.82
C SER A 35 -25.28 22.98 -18.68
N TRP A 36 -24.92 22.67 -17.46
CA TRP A 36 -25.13 23.48 -16.28
C TRP A 36 -23.78 23.96 -15.72
N THR A 37 -23.70 25.21 -15.33
CA THR A 37 -22.53 25.79 -14.65
C THR A 37 -22.51 25.41 -13.17
N ASP A 38 -21.36 25.59 -12.53
CA ASP A 38 -21.24 25.37 -11.08
C ASP A 38 -22.06 26.40 -10.28
N GLU A 39 -22.18 27.61 -10.79
CA GLU A 39 -23.00 28.69 -10.21
C GLU A 39 -24.49 28.31 -10.22
N GLU A 40 -25.00 27.80 -11.33
CA GLU A 40 -26.39 27.35 -11.46
C GLU A 40 -26.68 26.19 -10.50
N ARG A 41 -25.77 25.22 -10.39
CA ARG A 41 -25.87 24.13 -9.40
C ARG A 41 -25.86 24.64 -7.98
N LYS A 42 -24.94 25.56 -7.66
CA LYS A 42 -24.79 26.18 -6.36
C LYS A 42 -26.06 26.94 -5.96
N ALA A 43 -26.73 27.62 -6.89
CA ALA A 43 -28.01 28.27 -6.65
C ALA A 43 -29.12 27.29 -6.21
N LEU A 44 -29.01 26.01 -6.57
CA LEU A 44 -29.89 24.93 -6.13
C LEU A 44 -29.40 24.24 -4.83
N GLY A 45 -28.29 24.71 -4.26
CA GLY A 45 -27.65 24.07 -3.11
C GLY A 45 -26.88 22.78 -3.51
N ILE A 46 -26.52 22.63 -4.78
CA ILE A 46 -25.70 21.48 -5.25
C ILE A 46 -24.27 21.98 -5.44
N VAL A 47 -23.37 21.42 -4.65
CA VAL A 47 -21.95 21.80 -4.64
C VAL A 47 -21.05 20.56 -4.83
N PRO A 48 -19.79 20.75 -5.27
CA PRO A 48 -18.82 19.66 -5.31
C PRO A 48 -18.62 19.01 -3.94
N TYR A 49 -18.52 17.67 -3.91
CA TYR A 49 -18.08 16.91 -2.75
C TYR A 49 -16.67 16.42 -3.02
N VAL A 50 -15.71 16.91 -2.25
CA VAL A 50 -14.28 16.77 -2.52
C VAL A 50 -13.60 16.05 -1.35
N TYR A 51 -12.69 15.14 -1.68
CA TYR A 51 -11.75 14.60 -0.71
C TYR A 51 -10.43 15.33 -0.83
N GLU A 52 -9.94 15.85 0.28
CA GLU A 52 -8.61 16.44 0.40
C GLU A 52 -7.65 15.43 1.06
N GLY A 53 -6.48 15.25 0.47
CA GLY A 53 -5.51 14.23 0.88
C GLY A 53 -5.65 12.92 0.10
N SER A 54 -4.54 12.21 0.03
CA SER A 54 -4.48 10.88 -0.59
C SER A 54 -4.92 9.80 0.40
N LYS A 55 -5.61 8.78 -0.09
CA LYS A 55 -5.90 7.60 0.72
C LYS A 55 -4.72 6.63 0.61
N ILE A 56 -4.05 6.38 1.73
CA ILE A 56 -2.99 5.38 1.85
C ILE A 56 -3.49 4.31 2.82
N GLU A 57 -3.70 3.10 2.30
CA GLU A 57 -4.11 1.94 3.08
C GLU A 57 -3.20 0.78 2.71
N ASN A 58 -2.17 0.55 3.51
CA ASN A 58 -1.16 -0.47 3.29
C ASN A 58 -0.67 -1.04 4.64
N MET A 59 0.43 -1.78 4.65
CA MET A 59 0.97 -2.34 5.88
C MET A 59 1.56 -1.29 6.83
N PHE A 60 1.88 -0.09 6.33
CA PHE A 60 2.54 0.98 7.08
C PHE A 60 1.57 2.03 7.61
N TYR A 61 0.49 2.31 6.87
CA TYR A 61 -0.45 3.38 7.17
C TYR A 61 -1.89 2.90 7.09
N THR A 62 -2.73 3.56 7.88
CA THR A 62 -4.19 3.50 7.77
C THR A 62 -4.73 4.88 7.48
N SER A 63 -5.80 4.95 6.67
CA SER A 63 -6.47 6.21 6.35
C SER A 63 -7.78 6.34 7.09
N SER A 64 -8.04 7.53 7.59
CA SER A 64 -9.34 7.92 8.13
C SER A 64 -9.86 9.18 7.42
N ASP A 65 -11.17 9.23 7.22
CA ASP A 65 -11.86 10.37 6.66
C ASP A 65 -12.53 11.16 7.79
N SER A 66 -12.40 12.49 7.77
CA SER A 66 -13.13 13.38 8.70
C SER A 66 -14.64 13.33 8.44
N ALA A 67 -15.43 13.86 9.36
CA ALA A 67 -16.80 14.23 9.04
C ALA A 67 -16.80 15.27 7.90
N PRO A 68 -17.80 15.24 6.99
CA PRO A 68 -17.94 16.24 5.94
C PRO A 68 -18.10 17.66 6.52
N VAL A 69 -17.32 18.60 6.04
CA VAL A 69 -17.42 20.00 6.39
C VAL A 69 -18.04 20.76 5.22
N VAL A 70 -19.12 21.50 5.49
CA VAL A 70 -19.79 22.33 4.47
C VAL A 70 -19.11 23.70 4.42
N GLU A 71 -18.49 23.98 3.28
CA GLU A 71 -17.94 25.29 2.93
C GLU A 71 -18.92 26.06 2.02
N THR A 72 -18.56 27.29 1.64
CA THR A 72 -19.43 28.17 0.83
C THR A 72 -19.74 27.60 -0.56
N ASP A 73 -18.82 26.85 -1.15
CA ASP A 73 -18.87 26.41 -2.54
C ASP A 73 -18.60 24.92 -2.73
N ARG A 74 -18.33 24.19 -1.65
CA ARG A 74 -18.04 22.76 -1.69
C ARG A 74 -18.31 22.10 -0.33
N VAL A 75 -18.36 20.78 -0.32
CA VAL A 75 -18.27 19.98 0.89
C VAL A 75 -16.94 19.25 0.86
N VAL A 76 -16.18 19.38 1.95
CA VAL A 76 -14.83 18.81 2.06
C VAL A 76 -14.80 17.69 3.09
N VAL A 77 -14.14 16.62 2.73
CA VAL A 77 -13.73 15.54 3.63
C VAL A 77 -12.22 15.47 3.63
N THR A 78 -11.60 15.72 4.77
CA THR A 78 -10.15 15.63 4.91
C THR A 78 -9.75 14.19 5.21
N ARG A 79 -8.80 13.66 4.43
CA ARG A 79 -8.18 12.35 4.64
C ARG A 79 -6.90 12.51 5.41
N THR A 80 -6.79 11.76 6.50
CA THR A 80 -5.59 11.72 7.33
C THR A 80 -5.01 10.32 7.31
N ASN A 81 -3.73 10.22 6.97
CA ASN A 81 -3.00 8.96 7.03
C ASN A 81 -2.23 8.89 8.34
N THR A 82 -2.48 7.85 9.11
CA THR A 82 -1.82 7.61 10.40
C THR A 82 -0.90 6.40 10.26
N ALA A 83 0.33 6.53 10.71
CA ALA A 83 1.25 5.40 10.78
C ALA A 83 0.70 4.34 11.72
N ARG A 84 0.83 3.07 11.33
CA ARG A 84 0.49 1.92 12.18
C ARG A 84 1.56 1.76 13.26
N ASP A 85 1.28 0.93 14.23
CA ASP A 85 2.24 0.61 15.28
C ASP A 85 3.54 0.02 14.67
N ILE A 86 4.67 0.58 15.07
CA ILE A 86 5.97 0.22 14.49
C ILE A 86 6.38 -1.21 14.86
N ASP A 87 6.04 -1.68 16.06
CA ASP A 87 6.41 -3.01 16.52
C ASP A 87 5.60 -4.08 15.79
N ASP A 88 4.32 -3.82 15.51
CA ASP A 88 3.47 -4.68 14.68
C ASP A 88 3.99 -4.78 13.24
N ILE A 89 4.45 -3.66 12.66
CA ILE A 89 5.05 -3.63 11.33
C ILE A 89 6.34 -4.44 11.32
N LYS A 90 7.25 -4.22 12.29
CA LYS A 90 8.50 -4.97 12.44
C LYS A 90 8.24 -6.47 12.56
N ALA A 91 7.29 -6.87 13.39
CA ALA A 91 6.91 -8.27 13.55
C ALA A 91 6.41 -8.88 12.23
N THR A 92 5.58 -8.14 11.48
CA THR A 92 5.06 -8.56 10.18
C THR A 92 6.17 -8.70 9.15
N MET A 93 7.09 -7.74 9.07
CA MET A 93 8.23 -7.79 8.15
C MET A 93 9.18 -8.95 8.46
N LYS A 94 9.51 -9.18 9.72
CA LYS A 94 10.35 -10.32 10.14
C LYS A 94 9.67 -11.66 9.84
N LYS A 95 8.36 -11.76 10.04
CA LYS A 95 7.60 -12.94 9.65
C LYS A 95 7.67 -13.18 8.14
N HIS A 96 7.62 -12.12 7.33
CA HIS A 96 7.81 -12.23 5.88
C HIS A 96 9.21 -12.74 5.54
N VAL A 97 10.27 -12.18 6.14
CA VAL A 97 11.66 -12.64 5.98
C VAL A 97 11.79 -14.14 6.30
N SER A 98 11.26 -14.58 7.43
CA SER A 98 11.27 -15.99 7.83
C SER A 98 10.53 -16.90 6.85
N ASN A 99 9.37 -16.46 6.32
CA ASN A 99 8.60 -17.22 5.34
C ASN A 99 9.35 -17.37 4.01
N VAL A 100 9.95 -16.28 3.51
CA VAL A 100 10.75 -16.30 2.28
C VAL A 100 11.96 -17.20 2.44
N LEU A 101 12.72 -17.06 3.54
CA LEU A 101 13.84 -17.93 3.86
C LEU A 101 13.43 -19.41 3.88
N SER A 102 12.34 -19.74 4.57
CA SER A 102 11.80 -21.10 4.64
C SER A 102 11.44 -21.64 3.24
N GLY A 103 10.80 -20.81 2.41
CA GLY A 103 10.46 -21.15 1.03
C GLY A 103 11.67 -21.55 0.19
N TYR A 104 12.76 -20.77 0.30
CA TYR A 104 14.01 -21.09 -0.40
C TYR A 104 14.70 -22.33 0.17
N LEU A 105 14.80 -22.48 1.49
CA LEU A 105 15.49 -23.61 2.11
C LEU A 105 14.79 -24.96 1.84
N THR A 106 13.45 -24.98 1.83
CA THR A 106 12.64 -26.18 1.57
C THR A 106 12.95 -26.79 0.21
N GLN A 107 13.27 -25.99 -0.81
CA GLN A 107 13.63 -26.48 -2.14
C GLN A 107 14.85 -27.41 -2.13
N THR A 108 15.73 -27.26 -1.15
CA THR A 108 16.99 -27.99 -1.06
C THR A 108 17.16 -28.77 0.24
N ASP A 109 16.12 -28.93 1.06
CA ASP A 109 16.21 -29.70 2.33
C ASP A 109 16.53 -31.18 2.09
N TRP A 110 16.08 -31.71 0.96
CA TRP A 110 16.39 -33.08 0.57
C TRP A 110 17.90 -33.39 0.49
N ILE A 111 18.74 -32.39 0.17
CA ILE A 111 20.20 -32.59 0.13
C ILE A 111 20.79 -32.79 1.52
N VAL A 112 20.20 -32.12 2.53
CA VAL A 112 20.61 -32.24 3.94
C VAL A 112 20.21 -33.60 4.47
N ILE A 113 18.98 -34.04 4.17
CA ILE A 113 18.48 -35.37 4.54
C ILE A 113 19.33 -36.45 3.89
N ARG A 114 19.66 -36.35 2.60
CA ARG A 114 20.48 -37.29 1.87
C ARG A 114 21.89 -37.41 2.47
N GLU A 115 22.51 -36.32 2.86
CA GLU A 115 23.83 -36.34 3.51
C GLU A 115 23.77 -37.09 4.83
N GLN A 116 22.71 -36.91 5.63
CA GLN A 116 22.53 -37.60 6.89
C GLN A 116 22.20 -39.08 6.71
N ASP A 117 21.41 -39.44 5.69
CA ASP A 117 20.92 -40.78 5.45
C ASP A 117 21.99 -41.71 4.88
N ASN A 118 22.76 -41.24 3.89
CA ASN A 118 23.70 -42.09 3.15
C ASN A 118 25.11 -41.50 3.00
N GLY A 119 25.45 -40.43 3.69
CA GLY A 119 26.77 -39.81 3.66
C GLY A 119 27.12 -39.06 2.37
N THR A 120 26.17 -38.91 1.43
CA THR A 120 26.43 -38.14 0.20
C THR A 120 26.57 -36.65 0.52
N ALA A 121 27.77 -36.10 0.36
CA ALA A 121 28.08 -34.73 0.67
C ALA A 121 27.17 -33.74 -0.09
N LYS A 122 26.79 -32.64 0.59
CA LYS A 122 26.09 -31.53 -0.04
C LYS A 122 26.94 -30.91 -1.14
N PRO A 123 26.37 -30.60 -2.31
CA PRO A 123 27.06 -29.78 -3.31
C PRO A 123 27.49 -28.44 -2.70
N ALA A 124 28.75 -28.05 -2.91
CA ALA A 124 29.35 -26.90 -2.26
C ALA A 124 28.65 -25.57 -2.62
N ASP A 125 28.20 -25.44 -3.87
CA ASP A 125 27.42 -24.30 -4.38
C ASP A 125 26.10 -24.13 -3.62
N LEU A 126 25.33 -25.21 -3.44
CA LEU A 126 24.07 -25.18 -2.69
C LEU A 126 24.28 -24.97 -1.18
N ALA A 127 25.35 -25.56 -0.62
CA ALA A 127 25.71 -25.34 0.78
C ALA A 127 26.04 -23.85 1.05
N LYS A 128 26.82 -23.22 0.14
CA LYS A 128 27.12 -21.80 0.20
C LYS A 128 25.86 -20.97 0.07
N TRP A 129 25.04 -21.22 -0.94
CA TRP A 129 23.78 -20.49 -1.16
C TRP A 129 22.86 -20.54 0.07
N ARG A 130 22.69 -21.70 0.71
CA ARG A 130 21.93 -21.83 1.95
C ARG A 130 22.51 -21.01 3.11
N THR A 131 23.83 -20.87 3.17
CA THR A 131 24.50 -20.02 4.14
C THR A 131 24.24 -18.55 3.86
N ASP A 132 24.35 -18.13 2.59
CA ASP A 132 24.11 -16.76 2.15
C ASP A 132 22.64 -16.35 2.40
N LEU A 133 21.68 -17.24 2.16
CA LEU A 133 20.25 -17.01 2.49
C LEU A 133 20.03 -16.71 3.98
N ARG A 134 20.64 -17.50 4.87
CA ARG A 134 20.53 -17.26 6.32
C ARG A 134 21.20 -15.95 6.74
N ALA A 135 22.37 -15.66 6.17
CA ALA A 135 23.07 -14.41 6.44
C ALA A 135 22.24 -13.20 5.98
N LYS A 136 21.60 -13.29 4.80
CA LYS A 136 20.68 -12.23 4.32
C LYS A 136 19.48 -12.05 5.24
N ALA A 137 18.88 -13.14 5.71
CA ALA A 137 17.74 -13.06 6.64
C ALA A 137 18.12 -12.34 7.94
N VAL A 138 19.26 -12.70 8.54
CA VAL A 138 19.78 -12.04 9.75
C VAL A 138 20.06 -10.55 9.50
N ALA A 139 20.66 -10.23 8.36
CA ALA A 139 20.94 -8.82 8.00
C ALA A 139 19.65 -8.02 7.84
N LEU A 140 18.61 -8.59 7.20
CA LEU A 140 17.30 -7.94 7.05
C LEU A 140 16.60 -7.76 8.40
N GLU A 141 16.62 -8.77 9.28
CA GLU A 141 16.02 -8.67 10.62
C GLU A 141 16.71 -7.59 11.45
N THR A 142 18.04 -7.50 11.39
CA THR A 142 18.82 -6.44 12.04
C THR A 142 18.45 -5.07 11.47
N ALA A 143 18.41 -4.93 10.14
CA ALA A 143 18.05 -3.68 9.49
C ALA A 143 16.62 -3.22 9.83
N ILE A 144 15.68 -4.15 10.01
CA ILE A 144 14.31 -3.87 10.49
C ILE A 144 14.34 -3.35 11.93
N ASP A 145 15.12 -4.00 12.82
CA ASP A 145 15.22 -3.61 14.22
C ASP A 145 15.83 -2.21 14.39
N ASP A 146 16.80 -1.86 13.57
CA ASP A 146 17.50 -0.57 13.61
C ASP A 146 16.62 0.62 13.17
N LYS A 147 15.49 0.38 12.52
CA LYS A 147 14.58 1.48 12.13
C LYS A 147 13.82 2.02 13.33
N SER A 148 13.84 3.35 13.49
CA SER A 148 13.17 4.06 14.56
C SER A 148 11.79 4.59 14.21
N ASP A 149 11.41 4.58 12.91
CA ASP A 149 10.13 5.09 12.41
C ASP A 149 9.58 4.27 11.24
N VAL A 150 8.30 4.46 10.97
CA VAL A 150 7.56 3.73 9.92
C VAL A 150 8.05 4.09 8.52
N ALA A 151 8.46 5.35 8.30
CA ALA A 151 8.97 5.79 7.00
C ALA A 151 10.28 5.08 6.63
N GLY A 152 11.15 4.85 7.62
CA GLY A 152 12.38 4.07 7.44
C GLY A 152 12.12 2.61 7.10
N LEU A 153 11.07 2.00 7.67
CA LEU A 153 10.65 0.64 7.32
C LEU A 153 10.05 0.59 5.91
N GLU A 154 9.20 1.55 5.55
CA GLU A 154 8.62 1.65 4.21
C GLU A 154 9.72 1.79 3.14
N ALA A 155 10.72 2.64 3.38
CA ALA A 155 11.83 2.87 2.46
C ALA A 155 12.61 1.58 2.11
N MET A 156 12.68 0.60 3.02
CA MET A 156 13.32 -0.69 2.74
C MET A 156 12.59 -1.50 1.65
N THR A 157 11.29 -1.29 1.48
CA THR A 157 10.45 -2.04 0.52
C THR A 157 10.29 -1.33 -0.82
N VAL A 158 10.77 -0.10 -0.94
CA VAL A 158 10.65 0.70 -2.17
C VAL A 158 11.79 0.38 -3.12
N PHE A 159 11.45 0.04 -4.37
CA PHE A 159 12.42 -0.08 -5.46
C PHE A 159 12.58 1.29 -6.12
N THR A 160 13.75 1.91 -5.98
CA THR A 160 14.01 3.27 -6.47
C THR A 160 14.62 3.28 -7.87
N GLU A 161 14.51 4.40 -8.59
CA GLU A 161 15.18 4.57 -9.89
C GLU A 161 16.73 4.46 -9.76
N GLU A 162 17.32 4.93 -8.64
CA GLU A 162 18.75 4.78 -8.37
C GLU A 162 19.16 3.30 -8.25
N MET A 163 18.31 2.46 -7.63
CA MET A 163 18.55 1.02 -7.57
C MET A 163 18.48 0.39 -8.95
N LYS A 164 17.56 0.82 -9.78
CA LYS A 164 17.41 0.37 -11.16
C LYS A 164 18.60 0.79 -12.02
N ASP A 165 19.06 2.04 -11.90
CA ASP A 165 20.23 2.56 -12.60
C ASP A 165 21.52 1.85 -12.17
N ALA A 166 21.59 1.38 -10.91
CA ALA A 166 22.64 0.52 -10.39
C ALA A 166 22.52 -0.96 -10.83
N GLY A 167 21.56 -1.29 -11.68
CA GLY A 167 21.33 -2.66 -12.20
C GLY A 167 20.69 -3.61 -11.21
N LYS A 168 20.08 -3.11 -10.12
CA LYS A 168 19.30 -3.94 -9.20
C LYS A 168 17.95 -4.32 -9.81
N LEU A 169 17.43 -5.47 -9.42
CA LEU A 169 16.17 -6.02 -9.93
C LEU A 169 15.03 -5.96 -8.91
N ALA A 170 15.34 -5.62 -7.65
CA ALA A 170 14.38 -5.57 -6.56
C ALA A 170 14.80 -4.54 -5.50
N SER A 171 13.91 -4.24 -4.56
CA SER A 171 14.22 -3.47 -3.37
C SER A 171 15.26 -4.19 -2.51
N GLU A 172 15.89 -3.49 -1.59
CA GLU A 172 16.84 -4.10 -0.67
C GLU A 172 16.20 -5.22 0.15
N PHE A 173 14.91 -5.08 0.47
CA PHE A 173 14.12 -6.04 1.21
C PHE A 173 13.79 -7.30 0.41
N ASP A 174 13.56 -7.15 -0.91
CA ASP A 174 13.16 -8.24 -1.80
C ASP A 174 14.32 -8.88 -2.57
N GLU A 175 15.53 -8.32 -2.47
CA GLU A 175 16.73 -8.85 -3.12
C GLU A 175 17.31 -10.03 -2.32
N TRP A 176 17.17 -11.24 -2.83
CA TRP A 176 17.67 -12.46 -2.20
C TRP A 176 18.76 -13.13 -3.06
N PRO A 177 19.66 -13.93 -2.43
CA PRO A 177 20.66 -14.70 -3.18
C PRO A 177 20.00 -15.64 -4.20
N VAL A 178 20.45 -15.56 -5.45
CA VAL A 178 19.92 -16.39 -6.55
C VAL A 178 20.38 -17.84 -6.38
N ASN A 179 19.48 -18.79 -6.61
CA ASN A 179 19.81 -20.20 -6.57
C ASN A 179 20.83 -20.53 -7.70
N PRO A 180 22.02 -21.08 -7.40
CA PRO A 180 23.05 -21.32 -8.40
C PRO A 180 22.66 -22.37 -9.46
N ARG A 181 21.52 -23.02 -9.28
CA ARG A 181 20.96 -24.03 -10.21
C ARG A 181 19.69 -23.60 -10.90
N GLU A 182 19.19 -22.39 -10.64
CA GLU A 182 18.18 -21.80 -11.49
C GLU A 182 18.87 -21.29 -12.76
N GLU A 183 18.51 -21.87 -13.90
CA GLU A 183 18.90 -21.30 -15.19
C GLU A 183 18.24 -19.91 -15.29
N VAL A 184 19.08 -18.89 -15.54
CA VAL A 184 18.60 -17.54 -15.88
C VAL A 184 17.94 -17.66 -17.24
N ILE A 185 16.60 -17.79 -17.25
CA ILE A 185 15.79 -17.80 -18.48
C ILE A 185 15.64 -16.36 -18.97
#